data_d24627f1aaedd068738f242ddbcca753
#
_entry.id   d24627f1aaedd068738f242ddbcca753
#
_cell.length_a   1.000
_cell.length_b   1.000
_cell.length_c   1.000
_cell.angle_alpha   90.00
_cell.angle_beta   90.00
_cell.angle_gamma   90.00
#
_symmetry.space_group_name_H-M   'P 1'
#
loop_
_entity.id
_entity.type
_entity.pdbx_description
1 polymer ?
#
loop_
_entity_poly.entity_id
_entity_poly.type
_entity_poly.pdbx_seq_one_letter_code
_entity_poly.pdbx_strand_id
1 'polypeptide(L)'
;VQDVQGPLEILHEIQEWFASITGLPAVTTQPVAGAQGELVGLKLFQAYHRDQGESHRDVVFIPKSAHGTNFATAVMAGFAPSGGIIHLEALPDGRIDSADFDAKLAAHGNRLCGVMITNPNTSGVFETDFQSIADKVHAAGGLVYMDGANMNAIAGHVDLGALGVDAVHNNLHKTWTIPHGGGGPGDAIVAVSECLADYLPGTQVVRGKDGLLDLVHPPKSIGSF
;
A
#
# COMPACT_ATOMS: atom_id res chain seq x y z
N VAL A 1 -5.79 16.09 -23.90
CA VAL A 1 -5.62 16.62 -22.53
C VAL A 1 -6.42 17.92 -22.34
N GLN A 2 -6.35 18.88 -23.28
CA GLN A 2 -7.04 20.19 -23.16
C GLN A 2 -8.56 20.09 -22.95
N ASP A 3 -9.23 19.13 -23.57
CA ASP A 3 -10.69 18.97 -23.51
C ASP A 3 -11.18 18.24 -22.25
N VAL A 4 -10.28 17.76 -21.38
CA VAL A 4 -10.58 16.95 -20.19
C VAL A 4 -10.05 17.55 -18.90
N GLN A 5 -9.82 18.86 -18.87
CA GLN A 5 -9.27 19.55 -17.70
C GLN A 5 -10.12 19.35 -16.44
N GLY A 6 -11.46 19.39 -16.56
CA GLY A 6 -12.36 19.17 -15.41
C GLY A 6 -12.16 17.80 -14.73
N PRO A 7 -12.23 16.67 -15.47
CA PRO A 7 -11.88 15.36 -14.92
C PRO A 7 -10.47 15.27 -14.35
N LEU A 8 -9.47 15.89 -14.98
CA LEU A 8 -8.11 15.91 -14.46
C LEU A 8 -7.99 16.71 -13.16
N GLU A 9 -8.73 17.81 -13.02
CA GLU A 9 -8.78 18.58 -11.77
C GLU A 9 -9.29 17.73 -10.61
N ILE A 10 -10.37 16.96 -10.81
CA ILE A 10 -10.90 16.05 -9.79
C ILE A 10 -9.83 15.02 -9.37
N LEU A 11 -9.13 14.41 -10.33
CA LEU A 11 -8.09 13.43 -10.04
C LEU A 11 -6.90 14.07 -9.31
N HIS A 12 -6.51 15.27 -9.69
CA HIS A 12 -5.42 16.01 -9.04
C HIS A 12 -5.78 16.36 -7.59
N GLU A 13 -6.96 16.92 -7.36
CA GLU A 13 -7.43 17.22 -6.01
C GLU A 13 -7.49 15.96 -5.12
N ILE A 14 -7.96 14.84 -5.65
CA ILE A 14 -7.96 13.56 -4.94
C ILE A 14 -6.54 13.15 -4.56
N GLN A 15 -5.56 13.27 -5.46
CA GLN A 15 -4.17 12.98 -5.17
C GLN A 15 -3.65 13.85 -4.02
N GLU A 16 -3.91 15.16 -4.04
CA GLU A 16 -3.50 16.09 -2.98
C GLU A 16 -4.16 15.79 -1.64
N TRP A 17 -5.46 15.49 -1.65
CA TRP A 17 -6.19 15.14 -0.43
C TRP A 17 -5.65 13.87 0.21
N PHE A 18 -5.43 12.81 -0.56
CA PHE A 18 -4.91 11.55 -0.02
C PHE A 18 -3.45 11.65 0.40
N ALA A 19 -2.63 12.46 -0.27
CA ALA A 19 -1.28 12.77 0.22
C ALA A 19 -1.35 13.44 1.60
N SER A 20 -2.22 14.43 1.77
CA SER A 20 -2.41 15.13 3.04
C SER A 20 -2.97 14.23 4.14
N ILE A 21 -3.97 13.38 3.83
CA ILE A 21 -4.64 12.51 4.81
C ILE A 21 -3.70 11.40 5.30
N THR A 22 -2.84 10.89 4.42
CA THR A 22 -1.97 9.75 4.72
C THR A 22 -0.57 10.16 5.18
N GLY A 23 -0.14 11.40 4.93
CA GLY A 23 1.24 11.83 5.12
C GLY A 23 2.22 11.23 4.11
N LEU A 24 1.72 10.64 3.00
CA LEU A 24 2.51 10.00 1.94
C LEU A 24 2.47 10.85 0.67
N PRO A 25 3.61 11.26 0.09
CA PRO A 25 3.67 12.36 -0.87
C PRO A 25 3.17 12.01 -2.28
N ALA A 26 3.17 10.74 -2.67
CA ALA A 26 2.85 10.33 -4.03
C ALA A 26 1.61 9.41 -4.07
N VAL A 27 0.67 9.69 -4.98
CA VAL A 27 -0.64 9.05 -4.98
C VAL A 27 -1.03 8.63 -6.39
N THR A 28 -1.58 7.43 -6.54
CA THR A 28 -2.22 6.98 -7.78
C THR A 28 -3.71 6.69 -7.59
N THR A 29 -4.50 7.04 -8.59
CA THR A 29 -5.95 6.82 -8.64
C THR A 29 -6.33 5.71 -9.62
N GLN A 30 -5.39 4.91 -10.08
CA GLN A 30 -5.64 3.90 -11.12
C GLN A 30 -6.33 2.61 -10.64
N PRO A 31 -6.09 2.10 -9.41
CA PRO A 31 -6.74 0.88 -8.98
C PRO A 31 -8.25 1.02 -8.89
N VAL A 32 -9.00 0.06 -9.46
CA VAL A 32 -10.47 0.06 -9.47
C VAL A 32 -11.11 -0.65 -8.27
N ALA A 33 -10.29 -1.22 -7.38
CA ALA A 33 -10.73 -1.91 -6.18
C ALA A 33 -9.60 -2.04 -5.17
N GLY A 34 -9.93 -2.30 -3.88
CA GLY A 34 -8.93 -2.49 -2.83
C GLY A 34 -7.93 -3.60 -3.15
N ALA A 35 -8.41 -4.75 -3.62
CA ALA A 35 -7.53 -5.87 -4.00
C ALA A 35 -6.55 -5.50 -5.13
N GLN A 36 -6.94 -4.63 -6.07
CA GLN A 36 -6.04 -4.12 -7.08
C GLN A 36 -5.03 -3.13 -6.48
N GLY A 37 -5.45 -2.32 -5.50
CA GLY A 37 -4.54 -1.46 -4.72
C GLY A 37 -3.49 -2.27 -3.96
N GLU A 38 -3.88 -3.40 -3.37
CA GLU A 38 -2.95 -4.35 -2.75
C GLU A 38 -1.91 -4.86 -3.77
N LEU A 39 -2.38 -5.28 -4.95
CA LEU A 39 -1.50 -5.75 -6.02
C LEU A 39 -0.53 -4.66 -6.47
N VAL A 40 -1.01 -3.43 -6.65
CA VAL A 40 -0.17 -2.28 -6.97
C VAL A 40 0.93 -2.11 -5.92
N GLY A 41 0.59 -2.08 -4.63
CA GLY A 41 1.56 -1.94 -3.55
C GLY A 41 2.66 -3.01 -3.58
N LEU A 42 2.27 -4.28 -3.72
CA LEU A 42 3.24 -5.38 -3.80
C LEU A 42 4.11 -5.31 -5.07
N LYS A 43 3.54 -4.90 -6.20
CA LYS A 43 4.30 -4.70 -7.45
C LYS A 43 5.28 -3.53 -7.36
N LEU A 44 4.92 -2.46 -6.66
CA LEU A 44 5.82 -1.35 -6.35
C LEU A 44 7.02 -1.82 -5.52
N PHE A 45 6.78 -2.61 -4.47
CA PHE A 45 7.84 -3.19 -3.65
C PHE A 45 8.80 -4.06 -4.46
N GLN A 46 8.25 -4.94 -5.30
CA GLN A 46 9.05 -5.78 -6.19
C GLN A 46 9.87 -4.97 -7.21
N ALA A 47 9.29 -3.90 -7.76
CA ALA A 47 9.98 -3.02 -8.71
C ALA A 47 11.11 -2.25 -8.01
N TYR A 48 10.85 -1.68 -6.84
CA TYR A 48 11.83 -1.01 -6.00
C TYR A 48 13.02 -1.93 -5.69
N HIS A 49 12.78 -3.10 -5.10
CA HIS A 49 13.86 -4.03 -4.75
C HIS A 49 14.66 -4.50 -5.97
N ARG A 50 13.98 -4.73 -7.10
CA ARG A 50 14.66 -5.09 -8.35
C ARG A 50 15.61 -3.98 -8.83
N ASP A 51 15.18 -2.74 -8.76
CA ASP A 51 15.98 -1.58 -9.14
C ASP A 51 17.17 -1.35 -8.21
N GLN A 52 17.00 -1.69 -6.92
CA GLN A 52 18.11 -1.70 -5.94
C GLN A 52 19.08 -2.90 -6.10
N GLY A 53 18.85 -3.80 -7.07
CA GLY A 53 19.65 -5.02 -7.24
C GLY A 53 19.32 -6.12 -6.25
N GLU A 54 18.19 -6.02 -5.52
CA GLU A 54 17.76 -6.92 -4.46
C GLU A 54 16.64 -7.88 -4.89
N SER A 55 16.68 -8.41 -6.11
CA SER A 55 15.66 -9.32 -6.65
C SER A 55 15.49 -10.63 -5.83
N HIS A 56 16.39 -10.88 -4.89
CA HIS A 56 16.29 -12.00 -3.95
C HIS A 56 15.25 -11.79 -2.84
N ARG A 57 14.70 -10.57 -2.70
CA ARG A 57 13.65 -10.26 -1.72
C ARG A 57 12.30 -10.73 -2.25
N ASP A 58 12.01 -11.99 -2.00
CA ASP A 58 10.85 -12.72 -2.50
C ASP A 58 9.91 -13.23 -1.39
N VAL A 59 10.03 -12.68 -0.18
CA VAL A 59 9.20 -13.02 0.99
C VAL A 59 8.33 -11.84 1.39
N VAL A 60 7.06 -12.10 1.67
CA VAL A 60 6.13 -11.15 2.27
C VAL A 60 5.53 -11.73 3.55
N PHE A 61 5.50 -10.94 4.61
CA PHE A 61 4.84 -11.30 5.87
C PHE A 61 3.39 -10.84 5.88
N ILE A 62 2.47 -11.71 6.27
CA ILE A 62 1.04 -11.41 6.33
C ILE A 62 0.46 -11.97 7.63
N PRO A 63 -0.14 -11.16 8.53
CA PRO A 63 -0.80 -11.64 9.73
C PRO A 63 -1.95 -12.59 9.40
N LYS A 64 -2.14 -13.64 10.18
CA LYS A 64 -3.28 -14.57 10.03
C LYS A 64 -4.63 -13.88 10.21
N SER A 65 -4.68 -12.76 10.92
CA SER A 65 -5.86 -11.92 11.07
C SER A 65 -6.15 -11.01 9.87
N ALA A 66 -5.27 -10.98 8.84
CA ALA A 66 -5.47 -10.17 7.66
C ALA A 66 -6.67 -10.64 6.83
N HIS A 67 -7.23 -9.72 6.04
CA HIS A 67 -8.29 -10.06 5.10
C HIS A 67 -7.78 -11.07 4.06
N GLY A 68 -8.64 -11.98 3.61
CA GLY A 68 -8.27 -13.02 2.66
C GLY A 68 -7.71 -12.51 1.33
N THR A 69 -8.06 -11.27 0.91
CA THR A 69 -7.50 -10.64 -0.29
C THR A 69 -6.00 -10.40 -0.18
N ASN A 70 -5.45 -10.14 1.01
CA ASN A 70 -4.01 -9.93 1.19
C ASN A 70 -3.22 -11.18 0.77
N PHE A 71 -3.68 -12.37 1.17
CA PHE A 71 -3.08 -13.64 0.75
C PHE A 71 -3.26 -13.89 -0.75
N ALA A 72 -4.49 -13.71 -1.26
CA ALA A 72 -4.78 -13.90 -2.67
C ALA A 72 -3.93 -12.98 -3.56
N THR A 73 -3.80 -11.72 -3.17
CA THR A 73 -3.00 -10.73 -3.88
C THR A 73 -1.50 -11.05 -3.83
N ALA A 74 -0.99 -11.54 -2.70
CA ALA A 74 0.40 -11.99 -2.60
C ALA A 74 0.68 -13.18 -3.53
N VAL A 75 -0.27 -14.12 -3.66
CA VAL A 75 -0.20 -15.21 -4.65
C VAL A 75 -0.17 -14.66 -6.08
N MET A 76 -1.08 -13.72 -6.41
CA MET A 76 -1.14 -13.08 -7.73
C MET A 76 0.12 -12.27 -8.04
N ALA A 77 0.72 -11.64 -7.02
CA ALA A 77 2.00 -10.92 -7.16
C ALA A 77 3.19 -11.84 -7.43
N GLY A 78 3.08 -13.15 -7.17
CA GLY A 78 4.08 -14.15 -7.48
C GLY A 78 4.92 -14.62 -6.28
N PHE A 79 4.50 -14.36 -5.04
CA PHE A 79 5.22 -14.80 -3.84
C PHE A 79 5.03 -16.30 -3.53
N ALA A 80 3.91 -16.90 -3.93
CA ALA A 80 3.58 -18.29 -3.57
C ALA A 80 4.55 -19.36 -4.12
N PRO A 81 5.02 -19.30 -5.39
CA PRO A 81 5.90 -20.35 -5.94
C PRO A 81 7.22 -20.49 -5.21
N SER A 82 7.74 -19.41 -4.61
CA SER A 82 8.98 -19.41 -3.84
C SER A 82 8.80 -19.82 -2.37
N GLY A 83 7.58 -20.12 -1.93
CA GLY A 83 7.26 -20.25 -0.50
C GLY A 83 7.41 -18.91 0.23
N GLY A 84 7.24 -17.82 -0.50
CA GLY A 84 7.51 -16.46 0.01
C GLY A 84 6.37 -15.83 0.80
N ILE A 85 5.26 -16.52 1.04
CA ILE A 85 4.18 -16.01 1.90
C ILE A 85 4.35 -16.59 3.31
N ILE A 86 4.76 -15.78 4.25
CA ILE A 86 4.98 -16.16 5.64
C ILE A 86 3.85 -15.58 6.50
N HIS A 87 3.10 -16.45 7.15
CA HIS A 87 2.04 -16.04 8.06
C HIS A 87 2.61 -15.61 9.40
N LEU A 88 2.12 -14.50 9.95
CA LEU A 88 2.40 -14.08 11.32
C LEU A 88 1.28 -14.55 12.24
N GLU A 89 1.64 -15.10 13.40
CA GLU A 89 0.67 -15.50 14.41
C GLU A 89 0.07 -14.28 15.11
N ALA A 90 -1.11 -14.48 15.70
CA ALA A 90 -1.78 -13.46 16.48
C ALA A 90 -1.82 -13.86 17.95
N LEU A 91 -1.72 -12.86 18.82
CA LEU A 91 -1.98 -13.00 20.26
C LEU A 91 -3.47 -13.26 20.53
N PRO A 92 -3.84 -13.74 21.72
CA PRO A 92 -5.26 -13.94 22.09
C PRO A 92 -6.13 -12.68 22.01
N ASP A 93 -5.53 -11.50 22.10
CA ASP A 93 -6.22 -10.20 21.94
C ASP A 93 -6.35 -9.77 20.46
N GLY A 94 -5.81 -10.53 19.52
CA GLY A 94 -5.90 -10.32 18.08
C GLY A 94 -4.78 -9.48 17.48
N ARG A 95 -3.85 -8.95 18.26
CA ARG A 95 -2.65 -8.26 17.77
C ARG A 95 -1.62 -9.25 17.22
N ILE A 96 -0.67 -8.74 16.44
CA ILE A 96 0.45 -9.54 15.94
C ILE A 96 1.30 -10.03 17.12
N ASP A 97 1.64 -11.32 17.14
CA ASP A 97 2.59 -11.87 18.10
C ASP A 97 4.00 -11.38 17.76
N SER A 98 4.53 -10.48 18.59
CA SER A 98 5.85 -9.89 18.37
C SER A 98 7.00 -10.91 18.50
N ALA A 99 6.84 -11.95 19.32
CA ALA A 99 7.85 -13.00 19.42
C ALA A 99 7.90 -13.87 18.17
N ASP A 100 6.73 -14.22 17.61
CA ASP A 100 6.62 -14.91 16.33
C ASP A 100 7.16 -14.06 15.18
N PHE A 101 6.83 -12.76 15.19
CA PHE A 101 7.36 -11.81 14.20
C PHE A 101 8.89 -11.78 14.23
N ASP A 102 9.50 -11.61 15.41
CA ASP A 102 10.95 -11.52 15.57
C ASP A 102 11.64 -12.83 15.15
N ALA A 103 11.08 -13.99 15.46
CA ALA A 103 11.60 -15.29 15.03
C ALA A 103 11.58 -15.43 13.49
N LYS A 104 10.49 -15.01 12.84
CA LYS A 104 10.35 -15.05 11.38
C LYS A 104 11.25 -14.03 10.70
N LEU A 105 11.39 -12.84 11.28
CA LEU A 105 12.32 -11.84 10.80
C LEU A 105 13.77 -12.33 10.85
N ALA A 106 14.17 -12.99 11.93
CA ALA A 106 15.48 -13.60 12.04
C ALA A 106 15.73 -14.69 10.98
N ALA A 107 14.69 -15.46 10.64
CA ALA A 107 14.79 -16.55 9.67
C ALA A 107 14.74 -16.08 8.20
N HIS A 108 14.00 -15.02 7.89
CA HIS A 108 13.66 -14.63 6.51
C HIS A 108 14.01 -13.18 6.17
N GLY A 109 14.51 -12.37 7.11
CA GLY A 109 14.68 -10.93 6.93
C GLY A 109 15.59 -10.55 5.76
N ASN A 110 16.58 -11.36 5.42
CA ASN A 110 17.43 -11.14 4.25
C ASN A 110 16.69 -11.28 2.91
N ARG A 111 15.55 -11.98 2.89
CA ARG A 111 14.66 -12.15 1.73
C ARG A 111 13.38 -11.34 1.85
N LEU A 112 13.20 -10.58 2.92
CA LEU A 112 11.96 -9.85 3.16
C LEU A 112 11.77 -8.73 2.13
N CYS A 113 10.77 -8.88 1.29
CA CYS A 113 10.29 -7.82 0.39
C CYS A 113 9.47 -6.79 1.17
N GLY A 114 8.60 -7.26 2.06
CA GLY A 114 7.81 -6.38 2.90
C GLY A 114 6.81 -7.12 3.79
N VAL A 115 6.04 -6.35 4.53
CA VAL A 115 4.93 -6.82 5.37
C VAL A 115 3.64 -6.18 4.90
N MET A 116 2.51 -6.93 4.95
CA MET A 116 1.16 -6.40 4.72
C MET A 116 0.39 -6.41 6.03
N ILE A 117 0.02 -5.26 6.53
CA ILE A 117 -0.70 -5.12 7.82
C ILE A 117 -1.95 -4.28 7.61
N THR A 118 -3.09 -4.72 8.14
CA THR A 118 -4.31 -3.92 8.25
C THR A 118 -4.32 -3.24 9.62
N ASN A 119 -4.47 -1.92 9.70
CA ASN A 119 -4.54 -1.24 10.99
C ASN A 119 -5.63 -0.14 11.02
N PRO A 120 -6.64 -0.23 11.90
CA PRO A 120 -6.96 -1.36 12.78
C PRO A 120 -7.19 -2.66 12.00
N ASN A 121 -6.89 -3.79 12.60
CA ASN A 121 -6.97 -5.08 11.92
C ASN A 121 -8.42 -5.51 11.63
N THR A 122 -8.60 -6.60 10.90
CA THR A 122 -9.92 -7.12 10.50
C THR A 122 -10.83 -7.44 11.68
N SER A 123 -10.26 -7.71 12.85
CA SER A 123 -11.01 -7.93 14.10
C SER A 123 -11.34 -6.62 14.85
N GLY A 124 -10.96 -5.46 14.32
CA GLY A 124 -11.21 -4.15 14.91
C GLY A 124 -10.20 -3.73 15.99
N VAL A 125 -9.08 -4.45 16.12
CA VAL A 125 -8.03 -4.17 17.12
C VAL A 125 -6.95 -3.30 16.50
N PHE A 126 -6.56 -2.22 17.18
CA PHE A 126 -5.46 -1.36 16.76
C PHE A 126 -4.12 -2.00 17.13
N GLU A 127 -3.21 -2.11 16.15
CA GLU A 127 -1.85 -2.60 16.33
C GLU A 127 -0.99 -1.50 16.98
N THR A 128 -0.91 -1.53 18.30
CA THR A 128 -0.14 -0.52 19.06
C THR A 128 1.37 -0.59 18.79
N ASP A 129 1.85 -1.75 18.39
CA ASP A 129 3.27 -2.01 18.13
C ASP A 129 3.65 -1.79 16.65
N PHE A 130 2.73 -1.22 15.84
CA PHE A 130 2.90 -1.05 14.40
C PHE A 130 4.22 -0.34 14.05
N GLN A 131 4.52 0.78 14.72
CA GLN A 131 5.76 1.52 14.45
C GLN A 131 7.01 0.68 14.75
N SER A 132 7.01 -0.06 15.87
CA SER A 132 8.12 -0.96 16.21
C SER A 132 8.30 -2.07 15.15
N ILE A 133 7.19 -2.60 14.63
CA ILE A 133 7.23 -3.58 13.53
C ILE A 133 7.78 -2.93 12.26
N ALA A 134 7.32 -1.72 11.91
CA ALA A 134 7.79 -0.98 10.74
C ALA A 134 9.31 -0.72 10.82
N ASP A 135 9.79 -0.24 11.95
CA ASP A 135 11.22 0.01 12.19
C ASP A 135 12.07 -1.26 11.97
N LYS A 136 11.59 -2.40 12.48
CA LYS A 136 12.29 -3.69 12.31
C LYS A 136 12.26 -4.18 10.86
N VAL A 137 11.16 -3.99 10.15
CA VAL A 137 11.03 -4.31 8.72
C VAL A 137 12.01 -3.48 7.91
N HIS A 138 12.06 -2.16 8.13
CA HIS A 138 12.99 -1.26 7.46
C HIS A 138 14.44 -1.58 7.79
N ALA A 139 14.77 -1.89 9.04
CA ALA A 139 16.10 -2.31 9.44
C ALA A 139 16.57 -3.60 8.73
N ALA A 140 15.63 -4.49 8.38
CA ALA A 140 15.88 -5.67 7.57
C ALA A 140 15.91 -5.39 6.05
N GLY A 141 15.63 -4.15 5.63
CA GLY A 141 15.58 -3.73 4.23
C GLY A 141 14.26 -4.04 3.52
N GLY A 142 13.23 -4.45 4.25
CA GLY A 142 11.88 -4.64 3.73
C GLY A 142 11.06 -3.34 3.72
N LEU A 143 9.85 -3.40 3.16
CA LEU A 143 8.91 -2.27 3.06
C LEU A 143 7.59 -2.59 3.77
N VAL A 144 6.86 -1.55 4.18
CA VAL A 144 5.63 -1.67 4.97
C VAL A 144 4.43 -1.27 4.12
N TYR A 145 3.59 -2.26 3.80
CA TYR A 145 2.29 -2.04 3.17
C TYR A 145 1.19 -2.05 4.23
N MET A 146 0.35 -1.02 4.24
CA MET A 146 -0.83 -0.96 5.07
C MET A 146 -2.10 -1.15 4.23
N ASP A 147 -2.94 -2.10 4.63
CA ASP A 147 -4.30 -2.19 4.14
C ASP A 147 -5.17 -1.12 4.82
N GLY A 148 -5.57 -0.12 4.06
CA GLY A 148 -6.35 1.03 4.53
C GLY A 148 -7.87 0.80 4.50
N ALA A 149 -8.35 -0.44 4.47
CA ALA A 149 -9.77 -0.75 4.47
C ALA A 149 -10.53 -0.16 5.68
N ASN A 150 -9.85 -0.04 6.82
CA ASN A 150 -10.40 0.48 8.08
C ASN A 150 -9.98 1.93 8.36
N MET A 151 -9.65 2.71 7.33
CA MET A 151 -9.18 4.10 7.46
C MET A 151 -10.16 5.00 8.25
N ASN A 152 -11.46 4.70 8.23
CA ASN A 152 -12.48 5.43 8.99
C ASN A 152 -12.20 5.52 10.51
N ALA A 153 -11.42 4.60 11.06
CA ALA A 153 -11.05 4.61 12.47
C ALA A 153 -9.87 5.54 12.79
N ILE A 154 -9.04 5.89 11.81
CA ILE A 154 -7.75 6.56 12.03
C ILE A 154 -7.54 7.83 11.19
N ALA A 155 -8.36 8.07 10.18
CA ALA A 155 -8.25 9.26 9.31
C ALA A 155 -8.27 10.55 10.14
N GLY A 156 -7.27 11.41 9.93
CA GLY A 156 -7.10 12.66 10.68
C GLY A 156 -6.55 12.51 12.12
N HIS A 157 -6.27 11.27 12.56
CA HIS A 157 -5.71 10.98 13.88
C HIS A 157 -4.31 10.39 13.82
N VAL A 158 -3.99 9.68 12.74
CA VAL A 158 -2.71 8.97 12.56
C VAL A 158 -2.06 9.43 11.27
N ASP A 159 -0.83 9.90 11.35
CA ASP A 159 0.04 10.15 10.22
C ASP A 159 0.73 8.84 9.83
N LEU A 160 0.36 8.28 8.68
CA LEU A 160 0.87 6.98 8.24
C LEU A 160 2.33 7.05 7.81
N GLY A 161 2.75 8.18 7.21
CA GLY A 161 4.15 8.40 6.87
C GLY A 161 5.04 8.41 8.12
N ALA A 162 4.63 9.12 9.16
CA ALA A 162 5.34 9.13 10.45
C ALA A 162 5.31 7.76 11.15
N LEU A 163 4.29 6.94 10.90
CA LEU A 163 4.16 5.58 11.43
C LEU A 163 5.07 4.57 10.71
N GLY A 164 5.70 4.96 9.60
CA GLY A 164 6.60 4.10 8.82
C GLY A 164 5.90 3.29 7.72
N VAL A 165 4.74 3.74 7.23
CA VAL A 165 4.07 3.12 6.09
C VAL A 165 4.73 3.56 4.79
N ASP A 166 5.05 2.60 3.91
CA ASP A 166 5.60 2.88 2.57
C ASP A 166 4.54 2.90 1.48
N ALA A 167 3.48 2.12 1.63
CA ALA A 167 2.34 2.14 0.73
C ALA A 167 1.05 1.82 1.48
N VAL A 168 -0.03 2.52 1.14
CA VAL A 168 -1.37 2.26 1.67
C VAL A 168 -2.40 2.37 0.57
N HIS A 169 -3.34 1.43 0.49
CA HIS A 169 -4.55 1.64 -0.29
C HIS A 169 -5.71 2.13 0.58
N ASN A 170 -6.56 2.93 0.01
CA ASN A 170 -7.80 3.39 0.61
C ASN A 170 -8.99 2.95 -0.24
N ASN A 171 -9.92 2.21 0.35
CA ASN A 171 -11.16 1.85 -0.33
C ASN A 171 -12.13 3.03 -0.33
N LEU A 172 -12.42 3.58 -1.51
CA LEU A 172 -13.32 4.73 -1.62
C LEU A 172 -14.76 4.40 -1.22
N HIS A 173 -15.17 3.15 -1.39
CA HIS A 173 -16.50 2.65 -1.04
C HIS A 173 -16.67 2.28 0.45
N LYS A 174 -15.67 2.50 1.27
CA LYS A 174 -15.73 2.29 2.73
C LYS A 174 -15.75 3.64 3.44
N THR A 175 -14.62 4.14 3.89
CA THR A 175 -14.49 5.40 4.61
C THR A 175 -15.05 6.59 3.82
N TRP A 176 -14.86 6.61 2.49
CA TRP A 176 -15.13 7.75 1.61
C TRP A 176 -16.49 7.68 0.91
N THR A 177 -17.28 6.67 1.21
CA THR A 177 -18.71 6.55 0.92
C THR A 177 -19.15 6.54 -0.54
N ILE A 178 -18.28 6.28 -1.52
CA ILE A 178 -18.74 6.15 -2.90
C ILE A 178 -19.61 4.89 -3.09
N PRO A 179 -20.63 4.92 -3.97
CA PRO A 179 -21.69 3.90 -4.02
C PRO A 179 -21.35 2.67 -4.90
N HIS A 180 -20.10 2.30 -5.09
CA HIS A 180 -19.69 1.21 -6.01
C HIS A 180 -20.20 1.38 -7.44
N GLY A 181 -20.29 2.59 -7.95
CA GLY A 181 -20.88 2.87 -9.26
C GLY A 181 -22.30 2.34 -9.44
N GLY A 182 -23.04 2.15 -8.34
CA GLY A 182 -24.37 1.52 -8.36
C GLY A 182 -24.34 -0.01 -8.39
N GLY A 183 -23.22 -0.63 -8.01
CA GLY A 183 -23.03 -2.10 -7.96
C GLY A 183 -21.82 -2.61 -8.71
N GLY A 184 -20.93 -1.73 -9.14
CA GLY A 184 -19.66 -2.03 -9.80
C GLY A 184 -18.46 -2.03 -8.84
N PRO A 185 -17.23 -1.83 -9.36
CA PRO A 185 -16.02 -1.69 -8.55
C PRO A 185 -16.11 -0.46 -7.64
N GLY A 186 -15.48 -0.56 -6.47
CA GLY A 186 -15.56 0.49 -5.46
C GLY A 186 -14.45 1.52 -5.54
N ASP A 187 -13.50 1.32 -6.44
CA ASP A 187 -12.29 2.12 -6.60
C ASP A 187 -11.35 2.07 -5.37
N ALA A 188 -10.09 2.37 -5.59
CA ALA A 188 -9.09 2.49 -4.55
C ALA A 188 -8.03 3.53 -4.91
N ILE A 189 -7.57 4.25 -3.89
CA ILE A 189 -6.46 5.18 -4.00
C ILE A 189 -5.26 4.54 -3.31
N VAL A 190 -4.08 4.58 -3.96
CA VAL A 190 -2.83 4.12 -3.35
C VAL A 190 -1.91 5.31 -3.14
N ALA A 191 -1.55 5.55 -1.88
CA ALA A 191 -0.55 6.54 -1.50
C ALA A 191 0.75 5.85 -1.11
N VAL A 192 1.89 6.44 -1.47
CA VAL A 192 3.20 5.82 -1.26
C VAL A 192 4.24 6.84 -0.77
N SER A 193 5.26 6.31 -0.08
CA SER A 193 6.45 7.07 0.32
C SER A 193 7.26 7.52 -0.89
N GLU A 194 8.13 8.52 -0.67
CA GLU A 194 8.96 9.12 -1.72
C GLU A 194 9.78 8.09 -2.51
N CYS A 195 10.30 7.07 -1.84
CA CYS A 195 11.13 6.04 -2.48
C CYS A 195 10.38 5.20 -3.53
N LEU A 196 9.04 5.20 -3.49
CA LEU A 196 8.19 4.44 -4.42
C LEU A 196 7.56 5.32 -5.50
N ALA A 197 7.68 6.65 -5.42
CA ALA A 197 7.02 7.59 -6.31
C ALA A 197 7.33 7.35 -7.80
N ASP A 198 8.59 7.08 -8.13
CA ASP A 198 9.05 6.84 -9.50
C ASP A 198 8.47 5.58 -10.14
N TYR A 199 7.97 4.65 -9.32
CA TYR A 199 7.44 3.35 -9.79
C TYR A 199 5.94 3.34 -9.95
N LEU A 200 5.22 4.40 -9.55
CA LEU A 200 3.76 4.46 -9.62
C LEU A 200 3.22 4.03 -10.98
N PRO A 201 2.05 3.39 -11.03
CA PRO A 201 1.47 2.94 -12.28
C PRO A 201 1.06 4.10 -13.18
N GLY A 202 1.14 3.87 -14.46
CA GLY A 202 0.71 4.59 -15.56
C GLY A 202 0.62 5.85 -15.85
N THR A 203 -0.28 6.72 -16.06
CA THR A 203 -0.07 8.16 -16.07
C THR A 203 -0.46 8.76 -14.72
N GLN A 204 0.32 9.75 -14.30
CA GLN A 204 0.02 10.58 -13.14
C GLN A 204 -0.46 11.94 -13.62
N VAL A 205 -1.44 12.53 -12.93
CA VAL A 205 -1.92 13.88 -13.22
C VAL A 205 -0.99 14.87 -12.52
N VAL A 206 -0.47 15.82 -13.30
CA VAL A 206 0.41 16.87 -12.77
C VAL A 206 -0.03 18.24 -13.25
N ARG A 207 0.16 19.26 -12.43
CA ARG A 207 -0.08 20.65 -12.82
C ARG A 207 1.16 21.25 -13.47
N GLY A 208 1.01 21.67 -14.73
CA GLY A 208 2.05 22.35 -15.48
C GLY A 208 2.31 23.79 -15.00
N LYS A 209 3.40 24.38 -15.47
CA LYS A 209 3.76 25.76 -15.14
C LYS A 209 2.78 26.80 -15.67
N ASP A 210 2.02 26.46 -16.69
CA ASP A 210 0.94 27.26 -17.28
C ASP A 210 -0.38 27.15 -16.50
N GLY A 211 -0.41 26.34 -15.43
CA GLY A 211 -1.58 26.08 -14.60
C GLY A 211 -2.50 24.99 -15.15
N LEU A 212 -2.28 24.49 -16.36
CA LEU A 212 -3.05 23.37 -16.94
C LEU A 212 -2.55 22.05 -16.36
N LEU A 213 -3.47 21.08 -16.35
CA LEU A 213 -3.14 19.71 -15.95
C LEU A 213 -2.71 18.89 -17.17
N ASP A 214 -1.71 18.06 -16.94
CA ASP A 214 -1.18 17.15 -17.95
C ASP A 214 -0.99 15.75 -17.35
N LEU A 215 -0.72 14.78 -18.22
CA LEU A 215 -0.50 13.39 -17.88
C LEU A 215 0.98 13.05 -18.12
N VAL A 216 1.65 12.61 -17.07
CA VAL A 216 3.05 12.21 -17.15
C VAL A 216 3.23 10.76 -16.73
N HIS A 217 4.17 10.07 -17.36
CA HIS A 217 4.58 8.73 -16.93
C HIS A 217 5.70 8.85 -15.90
N PRO A 218 5.57 8.20 -14.74
CA PRO A 218 6.70 8.05 -13.83
C PRO A 218 7.86 7.32 -14.52
N PRO A 219 9.12 7.70 -14.23
CA PRO A 219 10.27 7.23 -15.01
C PRO A 219 10.52 5.71 -14.94
N LYS A 220 10.07 5.08 -13.86
CA LYS A 220 10.24 3.64 -13.60
C LYS A 220 8.90 2.93 -13.42
N SER A 221 7.83 3.49 -14.00
CA SER A 221 6.46 3.01 -13.83
C SER A 221 6.34 1.49 -14.00
N ILE A 222 5.58 0.87 -13.09
CA ILE A 222 5.24 -0.56 -13.17
C ILE A 222 4.20 -0.89 -14.26
N GLY A 223 3.80 0.07 -15.07
CA GLY A 223 2.77 -0.09 -16.11
C GLY A 223 1.41 0.42 -15.67
N SER A 224 0.38 0.13 -16.47
CA SER A 224 -1.01 0.49 -16.16
C SER A 224 -1.76 -0.70 -15.55
N PHE A 225 -2.77 -0.42 -14.72
CA PHE A 225 -3.60 -1.39 -14.03
C PHE A 225 -5.07 -1.20 -14.37
#